data_8967fa3f31c95fa860fbbc150e4126cc
#
_entry.id   8967fa3f31c95fa860fbbc150e4126cc
#
_cell.length_a   1.000
_cell.length_b   1.000
_cell.length_c   1.000
_cell.angle_alpha   90.00
_cell.angle_beta   90.00
_cell.angle_gamma   90.00
#
_symmetry.space_group_name_H-M   'P 1'
#
loop_
_entity.id
_entity.type
_entity.pdbx_description
1 polymer ?
#
loop_
_entity_poly.entity_id
_entity_poly.type
_entity_poly.pdbx_seq_one_letter_code
_entity_poly.pdbx_strand_id
1 'polypeptide(L)'
;VLRSPMIGMSEEELGRLKVDGEKDSLYECLCETKDKMEKSKKALELLDLLRDAKTYLPLTQLIWLALEKSGYYHYAGAMPQGKKRQGNILMLVEHAKAFESSQIKGLFHFVRFIEQCREYDMDYGEANTMSEDQDLVRISSIHKSKGLEYPIVFVSKIHQKFNLRDGNGSMIFHGDYFIGADHVDPVYRTRKKTILK
;
A
#
# COMPACT_ATOMS: atom_id res chain seq x y z
N VAL A 1 9.22 -13.33 -5.28
CA VAL A 1 9.47 -12.99 -6.69
C VAL A 1 9.41 -14.24 -7.57
N LEU A 2 10.17 -15.33 -7.29
CA LEU A 2 10.25 -16.51 -8.16
C LEU A 2 8.89 -17.18 -8.39
N ARG A 3 8.05 -17.27 -7.36
CA ARG A 3 6.69 -17.83 -7.44
C ARG A 3 5.68 -16.84 -8.03
N SER A 4 6.01 -15.55 -8.08
CA SER A 4 5.12 -14.55 -8.64
C SER A 4 4.98 -14.71 -10.15
N PRO A 5 3.90 -14.17 -10.75
CA PRO A 5 3.70 -14.20 -12.21
C PRO A 5 4.83 -13.59 -13.04
N MET A 6 5.72 -12.83 -12.41
CA MET A 6 6.88 -12.25 -13.08
C MET A 6 7.86 -13.33 -13.60
N ILE A 7 8.04 -14.41 -12.83
CA ILE A 7 8.89 -15.55 -13.18
C ILE A 7 8.04 -16.81 -13.37
N GLY A 8 7.06 -17.04 -12.49
CA GLY A 8 6.08 -18.12 -12.60
C GLY A 8 6.65 -19.52 -12.31
N MET A 9 7.56 -19.64 -11.34
CA MET A 9 8.03 -20.96 -10.89
C MET A 9 6.95 -21.67 -10.09
N SER A 10 6.74 -22.97 -10.37
CA SER A 10 5.88 -23.83 -9.56
C SER A 10 6.56 -24.24 -8.26
N GLU A 11 5.80 -24.85 -7.34
CA GLU A 11 6.36 -25.37 -6.08
C GLU A 11 7.38 -26.52 -6.34
N GLU A 12 7.10 -27.36 -7.33
CA GLU A 12 8.03 -28.42 -7.75
C GLU A 12 9.33 -27.84 -8.32
N GLU A 13 9.23 -26.82 -9.16
CA GLU A 13 10.40 -26.14 -9.72
C GLU A 13 11.24 -25.46 -8.66
N LEU A 14 10.61 -24.87 -7.63
CA LEU A 14 11.32 -24.30 -6.48
C LEU A 14 11.99 -25.40 -5.63
N GLY A 15 11.32 -26.54 -5.47
CA GLY A 15 11.92 -27.71 -4.80
C GLY A 15 13.14 -28.22 -5.55
N ARG A 16 13.04 -28.42 -6.87
CA ARG A 16 14.16 -28.80 -7.73
C ARG A 16 15.31 -27.80 -7.69
N LEU A 17 14.98 -26.51 -7.78
CA LEU A 17 15.96 -25.43 -7.66
C LEU A 17 16.81 -25.55 -6.38
N LYS A 18 16.16 -25.86 -5.24
CA LYS A 18 16.85 -25.99 -3.95
C LYS A 18 17.69 -27.27 -3.88
N VAL A 19 17.18 -28.38 -4.42
CA VAL A 19 17.90 -29.69 -4.45
C VAL A 19 19.09 -29.62 -5.38
N ASP A 20 18.89 -29.14 -6.62
CA ASP A 20 19.93 -29.13 -7.65
C ASP A 20 21.01 -28.04 -7.39
N GLY A 21 20.67 -27.01 -6.64
CA GLY A 21 21.59 -25.90 -6.34
C GLY A 21 22.47 -26.16 -5.12
N GLU A 22 22.12 -27.09 -4.22
CA GLU A 22 22.90 -27.50 -3.03
C GLU A 22 23.43 -26.33 -2.16
N LYS A 23 22.86 -25.13 -2.25
CA LYS A 23 23.27 -23.91 -1.55
C LYS A 23 22.22 -23.44 -0.55
N ASP A 24 22.66 -22.64 0.42
CA ASP A 24 21.78 -22.04 1.41
C ASP A 24 20.94 -20.89 0.83
N SER A 25 21.53 -20.12 -0.06
CA SER A 25 20.87 -18.98 -0.71
C SER A 25 20.13 -19.41 -1.98
N LEU A 26 18.84 -19.02 -2.09
CA LEU A 26 18.07 -19.23 -3.33
C LEU A 26 18.68 -18.53 -4.55
N TYR A 27 19.39 -17.40 -4.34
CA TYR A 27 20.06 -16.72 -5.43
C TYR A 27 21.26 -17.52 -5.96
N GLU A 28 22.04 -18.10 -5.06
CA GLU A 28 23.15 -18.98 -5.47
C GLU A 28 22.64 -20.25 -6.19
N CYS A 29 21.53 -20.83 -5.68
CA CYS A 29 20.87 -21.94 -6.40
C CYS A 29 20.43 -21.55 -7.82
N LEU A 30 19.90 -20.32 -8.00
CA LEU A 30 19.57 -19.82 -9.33
C LEU A 30 20.79 -19.74 -10.25
N CYS A 31 21.93 -19.27 -9.72
CA CYS A 31 23.16 -19.17 -10.50
C CYS A 31 23.68 -20.54 -10.94
N GLU A 32 23.63 -21.54 -10.06
CA GLU A 32 24.08 -22.90 -10.37
C GLU A 32 23.14 -23.67 -11.33
N THR A 33 21.85 -23.37 -11.25
CA THR A 33 20.83 -24.04 -12.11
C THR A 33 20.50 -23.25 -13.38
N LYS A 34 21.25 -22.17 -13.68
CA LYS A 34 21.04 -21.31 -14.85
C LYS A 34 20.94 -22.10 -16.18
N ASP A 35 21.84 -23.07 -16.37
CA ASP A 35 21.90 -23.86 -17.60
C ASP A 35 20.96 -25.07 -17.58
N LYS A 36 20.46 -25.47 -16.40
CA LYS A 36 19.57 -26.63 -16.22
C LYS A 36 18.08 -26.25 -16.28
N MET A 37 17.75 -25.02 -15.89
CA MET A 37 16.36 -24.58 -15.78
C MET A 37 16.16 -23.23 -16.51
N GLU A 38 15.29 -23.21 -17.52
CA GLU A 38 14.99 -22.01 -18.32
C GLU A 38 14.46 -20.85 -17.44
N LYS A 39 13.64 -21.17 -16.44
CA LYS A 39 13.11 -20.16 -15.52
C LYS A 39 14.18 -19.56 -14.60
N SER A 40 15.20 -20.33 -14.22
CA SER A 40 16.37 -19.82 -13.49
C SER A 40 17.13 -18.81 -14.34
N LYS A 41 17.37 -19.15 -15.59
CA LYS A 41 18.01 -18.27 -16.57
C LYS A 41 17.22 -16.98 -16.75
N LYS A 42 15.90 -17.07 -17.00
CA LYS A 42 15.01 -15.92 -17.14
C LYS A 42 15.00 -15.03 -15.88
N ALA A 43 14.99 -15.64 -14.69
CA ALA A 43 15.02 -14.91 -13.44
C ALA A 43 16.32 -14.11 -13.26
N LEU A 44 17.47 -14.73 -13.57
CA LEU A 44 18.77 -14.06 -13.50
C LEU A 44 18.91 -12.97 -14.54
N GLU A 45 18.52 -13.21 -15.78
CA GLU A 45 18.54 -12.18 -16.84
C GLU A 45 17.70 -10.96 -16.46
N LEU A 46 16.50 -11.15 -15.88
CA LEU A 46 15.68 -10.05 -15.40
C LEU A 46 16.34 -9.31 -14.23
N LEU A 47 16.92 -10.04 -13.27
CA LEU A 47 17.58 -9.45 -12.11
C LEU A 47 18.82 -8.64 -12.51
N ASP A 48 19.65 -9.18 -13.41
CA ASP A 48 20.86 -8.52 -13.88
C ASP A 48 20.49 -7.26 -14.69
N LEU A 49 19.51 -7.37 -15.60
CA LEU A 49 18.99 -6.22 -16.33
C LEU A 49 18.54 -5.08 -15.39
N LEU A 50 17.78 -5.40 -14.34
CA LEU A 50 17.28 -4.42 -13.39
C LEU A 50 18.40 -3.86 -12.49
N ARG A 51 19.38 -4.69 -12.13
CA ARG A 51 20.57 -4.24 -11.38
C ARG A 51 21.41 -3.24 -12.15
N ASP A 52 21.62 -3.49 -13.44
CA ASP A 52 22.34 -2.57 -14.31
C ASP A 52 21.54 -1.29 -14.51
N ALA A 53 20.27 -1.43 -14.83
CA ALA A 53 19.37 -0.32 -15.09
C ALA A 53 19.21 0.64 -13.89
N LYS A 54 19.21 0.14 -12.65
CA LYS A 54 19.09 0.97 -11.44
C LYS A 54 20.21 2.01 -11.28
N THR A 55 21.34 1.82 -11.96
CA THR A 55 22.49 2.73 -11.84
C THR A 55 22.31 4.01 -12.64
N TYR A 56 21.50 3.98 -13.70
CA TYR A 56 21.33 5.11 -14.62
C TYR A 56 19.88 5.51 -14.87
N LEU A 57 18.90 4.61 -14.61
CA LEU A 57 17.48 4.94 -14.81
C LEU A 57 16.86 5.61 -13.59
N PRO A 58 15.98 6.60 -13.79
CA PRO A 58 15.08 7.08 -12.76
C PRO A 58 14.17 5.94 -12.24
N LEU A 59 13.73 6.07 -10.99
CA LEU A 59 12.91 5.06 -10.32
C LEU A 59 11.63 4.71 -11.09
N THR A 60 10.95 5.73 -11.59
CA THR A 60 9.73 5.57 -12.42
C THR A 60 10.00 4.72 -13.65
N GLN A 61 11.10 4.97 -14.35
CA GLN A 61 11.48 4.21 -15.54
C GLN A 61 11.94 2.79 -15.19
N LEU A 62 12.61 2.61 -14.05
CA LEU A 62 13.02 1.31 -13.55
C LEU A 62 11.81 0.43 -13.24
N ILE A 63 10.76 1.00 -12.61
CA ILE A 63 9.51 0.28 -12.34
C ILE A 63 8.84 -0.14 -13.66
N TRP A 64 8.75 0.78 -14.64
CA TRP A 64 8.19 0.45 -15.95
C TRP A 64 8.98 -0.64 -16.66
N LEU A 65 10.30 -0.59 -16.65
CA LEU A 65 11.16 -1.62 -17.21
C LEU A 65 10.89 -3.00 -16.57
N ALA A 66 10.76 -3.04 -15.25
CA ALA A 66 10.42 -4.28 -14.54
C ALA A 66 9.04 -4.83 -14.92
N LEU A 67 8.04 -3.98 -15.04
CA LEU A 67 6.68 -4.36 -15.43
C LEU A 67 6.60 -4.87 -16.87
N GLU A 68 7.30 -4.20 -17.78
CA GLU A 68 7.33 -4.54 -19.20
C GLU A 68 8.08 -5.86 -19.44
N LYS A 69 9.32 -5.98 -18.93
CA LYS A 69 10.16 -7.17 -19.13
C LYS A 69 9.60 -8.42 -18.47
N SER A 70 8.91 -8.27 -17.35
CA SER A 70 8.21 -9.40 -16.71
C SER A 70 6.83 -9.71 -17.32
N GLY A 71 6.25 -8.81 -18.10
CA GLY A 71 4.87 -8.89 -18.60
C GLY A 71 3.81 -8.74 -17.50
N TYR A 72 4.20 -8.34 -16.28
CA TYR A 72 3.32 -8.31 -15.12
C TYR A 72 2.13 -7.34 -15.28
N TYR A 73 2.33 -6.21 -15.94
CA TYR A 73 1.26 -5.24 -16.19
C TYR A 73 0.10 -5.84 -17.01
N HIS A 74 0.43 -6.58 -18.07
CA HIS A 74 -0.56 -7.25 -18.91
C HIS A 74 -1.23 -8.42 -18.19
N TYR A 75 -0.44 -9.19 -17.44
CA TYR A 75 -0.96 -10.26 -16.59
C TYR A 75 -1.99 -9.72 -15.58
N ALA A 76 -1.66 -8.63 -14.88
CA ALA A 76 -2.56 -8.00 -13.92
C ALA A 76 -3.88 -7.54 -14.58
N GLY A 77 -3.81 -7.04 -15.82
CA GLY A 77 -4.98 -6.64 -16.60
C GLY A 77 -5.89 -7.80 -17.02
N ALA A 78 -5.33 -8.99 -17.24
CA ALA A 78 -6.07 -10.19 -17.62
C ALA A 78 -6.76 -10.88 -16.41
N MET A 79 -6.42 -10.51 -15.17
CA MET A 79 -7.04 -11.06 -13.96
C MET A 79 -8.43 -10.46 -13.69
N PRO A 80 -9.26 -11.12 -12.85
CA PRO A 80 -10.50 -10.49 -12.35
C PRO A 80 -10.21 -9.10 -11.76
N GLN A 81 -11.05 -8.12 -12.09
CA GLN A 81 -10.83 -6.71 -11.77
C GLN A 81 -9.53 -6.12 -12.35
N GLY A 82 -9.13 -6.57 -13.54
CA GLY A 82 -7.87 -6.20 -14.17
C GLY A 82 -7.64 -4.69 -14.28
N LYS A 83 -8.66 -3.91 -14.64
CA LYS A 83 -8.59 -2.44 -14.68
C LYS A 83 -8.19 -1.84 -13.32
N LYS A 84 -8.78 -2.33 -12.22
CA LYS A 84 -8.45 -1.88 -10.87
C LYS A 84 -7.00 -2.24 -10.50
N ARG A 85 -6.57 -3.46 -10.85
CA ARG A 85 -5.18 -3.91 -10.62
C ARG A 85 -4.16 -3.07 -11.38
N GLN A 86 -4.43 -2.80 -12.65
CA GLN A 86 -3.60 -1.90 -13.46
C GLN A 86 -3.60 -0.47 -12.90
N GLY A 87 -4.75 0.03 -12.46
CA GLY A 87 -4.86 1.32 -11.78
C GLY A 87 -3.99 1.40 -10.52
N ASN A 88 -3.95 0.35 -9.68
CA ASN A 88 -3.09 0.30 -8.49
C ASN A 88 -1.59 0.28 -8.88
N ILE A 89 -1.23 -0.37 -9.99
CA ILE A 89 0.15 -0.32 -10.50
C ILE A 89 0.49 1.11 -10.96
N LEU A 90 -0.41 1.80 -11.65
CA LEU A 90 -0.22 3.19 -12.07
C LEU A 90 -0.08 4.12 -10.86
N MET A 91 -0.85 3.91 -9.79
CA MET A 91 -0.67 4.66 -8.54
C MET A 91 0.72 4.45 -7.94
N LEU A 92 1.26 3.23 -7.94
CA LEU A 92 2.63 3.00 -7.49
C LEU A 92 3.64 3.81 -8.32
N VAL A 93 3.44 3.88 -9.64
CA VAL A 93 4.29 4.68 -10.54
C VAL A 93 4.18 6.18 -10.21
N GLU A 94 2.97 6.69 -9.94
CA GLU A 94 2.77 8.08 -9.53
C GLU A 94 3.42 8.38 -8.16
N HIS A 95 3.34 7.47 -7.20
CA HIS A 95 4.05 7.61 -5.93
C HIS A 95 5.57 7.62 -6.13
N ALA A 96 6.10 6.78 -7.02
CA ALA A 96 7.52 6.79 -7.36
C ALA A 96 7.94 8.13 -7.98
N LYS A 97 7.11 8.70 -8.87
CA LYS A 97 7.35 10.01 -9.49
C LYS A 97 7.32 11.13 -8.46
N ALA A 98 6.34 11.13 -7.57
CA ALA A 98 6.26 12.10 -6.47
C ALA A 98 7.48 11.98 -5.54
N PHE A 99 7.92 10.75 -5.24
CA PHE A 99 9.11 10.50 -4.43
C PHE A 99 10.40 11.00 -5.11
N GLU A 100 10.54 10.84 -6.42
CA GLU A 100 11.68 11.35 -7.18
C GLU A 100 11.81 12.87 -7.14
N SER A 101 10.70 13.58 -6.99
CA SER A 101 10.70 15.05 -6.84
C SER A 101 11.14 15.52 -5.46
N SER A 102 11.22 14.61 -4.47
CA SER A 102 11.69 14.91 -3.12
C SER A 102 13.23 15.04 -3.05
N GLN A 103 13.72 15.50 -1.90
CA GLN A 103 15.16 15.58 -1.65
C GLN A 103 15.83 14.21 -1.46
N ILE A 104 15.05 13.20 -1.07
CA ILE A 104 15.53 11.83 -0.83
C ILE A 104 15.35 11.03 -2.11
N LYS A 105 16.43 10.52 -2.69
CA LYS A 105 16.42 9.81 -3.96
C LYS A 105 16.95 8.38 -3.83
N GLY A 106 16.58 7.56 -4.80
CA GLY A 106 17.11 6.21 -4.96
C GLY A 106 16.16 5.08 -4.52
N LEU A 107 16.34 3.94 -5.17
CA LEU A 107 15.48 2.76 -4.97
C LEU A 107 15.43 2.29 -3.52
N PHE A 108 16.55 2.29 -2.81
CA PHE A 108 16.60 1.86 -1.41
C PHE A 108 15.69 2.69 -0.51
N HIS A 109 15.73 4.00 -0.64
CA HIS A 109 14.92 4.90 0.16
C HIS A 109 13.43 4.81 -0.20
N PHE A 110 13.13 4.60 -1.49
CA PHE A 110 11.77 4.37 -1.93
C PHE A 110 11.17 3.07 -1.36
N VAL A 111 11.94 1.98 -1.38
CA VAL A 111 11.47 0.71 -0.78
C VAL A 111 11.20 0.90 0.71
N ARG A 112 12.11 1.55 1.45
CA ARG A 112 11.87 1.86 2.87
C ARG A 112 10.66 2.76 3.11
N PHE A 113 10.43 3.72 2.24
CA PHE A 113 9.25 4.57 2.29
C PHE A 113 7.97 3.74 2.13
N ILE A 114 7.91 2.83 1.16
CA ILE A 114 6.76 1.94 0.96
C ILE A 114 6.56 0.98 2.15
N GLU A 115 7.65 0.45 2.72
CA GLU A 115 7.59 -0.39 3.93
C GLU A 115 7.01 0.37 5.12
N GLN A 116 7.44 1.60 5.35
CA GLN A 116 6.90 2.46 6.40
C GLN A 116 5.41 2.78 6.17
N CYS A 117 5.02 3.09 4.94
CA CYS A 117 3.62 3.32 4.60
C CYS A 117 2.75 2.12 4.94
N ARG A 118 3.25 0.91 4.69
CA ARG A 118 2.57 -0.35 5.03
C ARG A 118 2.52 -0.59 6.54
N GLU A 119 3.58 -0.27 7.27
CA GLU A 119 3.67 -0.46 8.74
C GLU A 119 2.71 0.49 9.48
N TYR A 120 2.60 1.73 9.02
CA TYR A 120 1.71 2.74 9.61
C TYR A 120 0.27 2.69 9.08
N ASP A 121 -0.07 1.64 8.30
CA ASP A 121 -1.41 1.47 7.70
C ASP A 121 -1.90 2.75 6.98
N MET A 122 -0.95 3.47 6.36
CA MET A 122 -1.25 4.67 5.60
C MET A 122 -2.00 4.27 4.34
N ASP A 123 -3.32 4.40 4.39
CA ASP A 123 -4.19 4.14 3.25
C ASP A 123 -4.02 5.24 2.19
N TYR A 124 -3.24 4.95 1.17
CA TYR A 124 -3.12 5.84 -0.01
C TYR A 124 -4.35 5.76 -0.92
N GLY A 125 -5.37 5.04 -0.50
CA GLY A 125 -6.56 4.78 -1.30
C GLY A 125 -6.32 3.74 -2.40
N GLU A 126 -7.40 3.15 -2.86
CA GLU A 126 -7.36 2.33 -4.07
C GLU A 126 -7.49 3.25 -5.30
N ALA A 127 -6.85 2.85 -6.41
CA ALA A 127 -7.04 3.54 -7.68
C ALA A 127 -8.53 3.64 -8.01
N ASN A 128 -9.03 4.85 -7.98
CA ASN A 128 -10.42 5.13 -8.34
C ASN A 128 -10.51 5.08 -9.87
N THR A 129 -10.54 3.83 -10.42
CA THR A 129 -10.65 3.60 -11.87
C THR A 129 -12.06 3.82 -12.38
N MET A 130 -12.99 4.17 -11.50
CA MET A 130 -14.37 4.45 -11.85
C MET A 130 -14.50 5.94 -12.21
N SER A 131 -14.83 6.23 -13.47
CA SER A 131 -15.18 7.59 -13.87
C SER A 131 -16.43 8.04 -13.12
N GLU A 132 -16.53 9.34 -12.85
CA GLU A 132 -17.70 9.93 -12.18
C GLU A 132 -19.02 9.70 -12.93
N ASP A 133 -18.93 9.44 -14.24
CA ASP A 133 -20.05 9.23 -15.16
C ASP A 133 -20.60 7.79 -15.17
N GLN A 134 -20.09 6.86 -14.35
CA GLN A 134 -20.62 5.50 -14.32
C GLN A 134 -21.88 5.43 -13.47
N ASP A 135 -22.90 4.74 -14.00
CA ASP A 135 -24.16 4.44 -13.29
C ASP A 135 -23.91 3.40 -12.17
N LEU A 136 -23.55 3.90 -10.98
CA LEU A 136 -23.11 3.10 -9.85
C LEU A 136 -23.74 3.58 -8.54
N VAL A 137 -23.98 2.63 -7.63
CA VAL A 137 -24.31 2.94 -6.25
C VAL A 137 -23.03 3.20 -5.47
N ARG A 138 -22.87 4.42 -4.94
CA ARG A 138 -21.70 4.84 -4.16
C ARG A 138 -22.00 4.77 -2.67
N ILE A 139 -21.15 4.08 -1.92
CA ILE A 139 -21.20 4.05 -0.46
C ILE A 139 -20.04 4.89 0.06
N SER A 140 -20.35 5.95 0.81
CA SER A 140 -19.33 6.84 1.35
C SER A 140 -19.70 7.35 2.73
N SER A 141 -18.73 7.84 3.49
CA SER A 141 -19.00 8.56 4.73
C SER A 141 -19.47 10.00 4.44
N ILE A 142 -20.21 10.61 5.36
CA ILE A 142 -20.66 12.01 5.27
C ILE A 142 -19.47 12.96 5.03
N HIS A 143 -18.33 12.72 5.68
CA HIS A 143 -17.13 13.53 5.50
C HIS A 143 -16.55 13.45 4.08
N LYS A 144 -16.54 12.25 3.47
CA LYS A 144 -16.08 12.06 2.09
C LYS A 144 -17.05 12.63 1.04
N SER A 145 -18.31 12.83 1.42
CA SER A 145 -19.34 13.39 0.54
C SER A 145 -19.42 14.91 0.60
N LYS A 146 -18.64 15.56 1.47
CA LYS A 146 -18.64 17.03 1.59
C LYS A 146 -18.24 17.68 0.27
N GLY A 147 -19.11 18.54 -0.25
CA GLY A 147 -18.93 19.24 -1.54
C GLY A 147 -19.31 18.45 -2.77
N LEU A 148 -19.89 17.25 -2.62
CA LEU A 148 -20.40 16.43 -3.72
C LEU A 148 -21.93 16.46 -3.73
N GLU A 149 -22.51 16.42 -4.93
CA GLU A 149 -23.96 16.38 -5.15
C GLU A 149 -24.35 15.02 -5.75
N TYR A 150 -25.48 14.50 -5.30
CA TYR A 150 -26.00 13.21 -5.78
C TYR A 150 -27.48 13.32 -6.08
N PRO A 151 -27.98 12.72 -7.18
CA PRO A 151 -29.40 12.74 -7.54
C PRO A 151 -30.30 12.09 -6.49
N ILE A 152 -29.80 11.02 -5.86
CA ILE A 152 -30.53 10.25 -4.83
C ILE A 152 -29.56 9.93 -3.71
N VAL A 153 -29.94 10.23 -2.46
CA VAL A 153 -29.11 9.99 -1.27
C VAL A 153 -29.86 9.16 -0.24
N PHE A 154 -29.26 8.07 0.18
CA PHE A 154 -29.76 7.27 1.31
C PHE A 154 -28.85 7.46 2.51
N VAL A 155 -29.36 8.07 3.57
CA VAL A 155 -28.60 8.23 4.81
C VAL A 155 -28.95 7.09 5.77
N SER A 156 -28.00 6.20 6.01
CA SER A 156 -28.19 5.06 6.91
C SER A 156 -27.87 5.43 8.36
N LYS A 157 -28.45 4.67 9.30
CA LYS A 157 -28.17 4.79 10.75
C LYS A 157 -28.49 6.15 11.39
N ILE A 158 -29.42 6.93 10.85
CA ILE A 158 -29.85 8.23 11.43
C ILE A 158 -30.35 8.07 12.88
N HIS A 159 -30.93 6.92 13.23
CA HIS A 159 -31.42 6.61 14.57
C HIS A 159 -30.30 6.32 15.59
N GLN A 160 -29.06 6.18 15.15
CA GLN A 160 -27.93 5.84 16.04
C GLN A 160 -27.54 7.06 16.86
N LYS A 161 -27.51 6.90 18.18
CA LYS A 161 -27.06 7.97 19.11
C LYS A 161 -25.58 8.27 18.85
N PHE A 162 -25.21 9.55 19.01
CA PHE A 162 -23.80 9.96 18.93
C PHE A 162 -22.97 9.24 19.99
N ASN A 163 -21.76 8.87 19.61
CA ASN A 163 -20.79 8.32 20.55
C ASN A 163 -20.22 9.44 21.42
N LEU A 164 -20.60 9.47 22.68
CA LEU A 164 -20.12 10.46 23.65
C LEU A 164 -18.95 9.95 24.50
N ARG A 165 -18.29 8.87 24.08
CA ARG A 165 -17.17 8.26 24.84
C ARG A 165 -16.03 9.26 25.06
N ASP A 166 -15.72 10.08 24.08
CA ASP A 166 -14.64 11.07 24.15
C ASP A 166 -14.92 12.14 25.22
N GLY A 167 -16.21 12.47 25.43
CA GLY A 167 -16.65 13.37 26.50
C GLY A 167 -16.60 12.77 27.90
N ASN A 168 -16.41 11.46 28.03
CA ASN A 168 -16.30 10.76 29.32
C ASN A 168 -14.85 10.43 29.72
N GLY A 169 -13.88 10.80 28.91
CA GLY A 169 -12.46 10.65 29.22
C GLY A 169 -12.06 11.47 30.47
N SER A 170 -10.95 11.17 31.10
CA SER A 170 -10.44 11.96 32.25
C SER A 170 -9.98 13.35 31.84
N MET A 171 -9.62 13.53 30.59
CA MET A 171 -9.24 14.81 29.99
C MET A 171 -9.95 14.98 28.65
N ILE A 172 -10.36 16.20 28.33
CA ILE A 172 -10.97 16.60 27.06
C ILE A 172 -10.14 17.75 26.50
N PHE A 173 -9.86 17.70 25.20
CA PHE A 173 -9.14 18.74 24.50
C PHE A 173 -10.12 19.54 23.63
N HIS A 174 -10.06 20.85 23.71
CA HIS A 174 -10.86 21.78 22.89
C HIS A 174 -9.95 22.85 22.29
N GLY A 175 -10.17 23.19 21.01
CA GLY A 175 -9.32 24.16 20.31
C GLY A 175 -9.23 25.53 20.98
N ASP A 176 -10.37 26.05 21.48
CA ASP A 176 -10.44 27.38 22.09
C ASP A 176 -10.28 27.36 23.61
N TYR A 177 -10.72 26.28 24.28
CA TYR A 177 -10.73 26.18 25.75
C TYR A 177 -9.61 25.27 26.28
N PHE A 178 -8.71 24.83 25.44
CA PHE A 178 -7.52 24.03 25.75
C PHE A 178 -7.85 22.69 26.37
N ILE A 179 -7.57 22.47 27.65
CA ILE A 179 -7.68 21.18 28.33
C ILE A 179 -8.69 21.26 29.47
N GLY A 180 -9.75 20.48 29.39
CA GLY A 180 -10.68 20.22 30.47
C GLY A 180 -10.34 18.91 31.18
N ALA A 181 -9.97 18.95 32.45
CA ALA A 181 -9.69 17.79 33.27
C ALA A 181 -10.64 17.66 34.44
N ASP A 182 -10.83 16.46 34.97
CA ASP A 182 -11.53 16.24 36.21
C ASP A 182 -10.73 16.77 37.40
N HIS A 183 -11.38 17.39 38.35
CA HIS A 183 -10.78 17.71 39.63
C HIS A 183 -10.76 16.45 40.51
N VAL A 184 -9.60 16.10 40.99
CA VAL A 184 -9.41 14.96 41.90
C VAL A 184 -8.99 15.50 43.26
N ASP A 185 -9.81 15.24 44.28
CA ASP A 185 -9.44 15.53 45.66
C ASP A 185 -8.61 14.37 46.23
N PRO A 186 -7.34 14.60 46.55
CA PRO A 186 -6.44 13.55 47.04
C PRO A 186 -6.77 13.06 48.45
N VAL A 187 -7.43 13.90 49.26
CA VAL A 187 -7.77 13.57 50.65
C VAL A 187 -9.01 12.68 50.72
N TYR A 188 -10.08 13.12 50.05
CA TYR A 188 -11.35 12.40 50.03
C TYR A 188 -11.45 11.38 48.91
N ARG A 189 -10.46 11.30 48.01
CA ARG A 189 -10.43 10.44 46.84
C ARG A 189 -11.69 10.57 45.95
N THR A 190 -12.25 11.79 45.92
CA THR A 190 -13.42 12.09 45.10
C THR A 190 -13.01 12.71 43.77
N ARG A 191 -13.78 12.43 42.73
CA ARG A 191 -13.57 12.97 41.40
C ARG A 191 -14.79 13.76 40.96
N LYS A 192 -14.61 15.01 40.56
CA LYS A 192 -15.67 15.90 40.11
C LYS A 192 -15.32 16.48 38.75
N LYS A 193 -16.33 16.61 37.87
CA LYS A 193 -16.16 17.30 36.60
C LYS A 193 -15.92 18.79 36.87
N THR A 194 -14.99 19.39 36.13
CA THR A 194 -14.78 20.82 36.13
C THR A 194 -15.73 21.54 35.17
N ILE A 195 -15.82 22.84 35.24
CA ILE A 195 -16.65 23.65 34.33
C ILE A 195 -16.21 23.53 32.89
N LEU A 196 -14.93 23.28 32.64
CA LEU A 196 -14.36 23.11 31.30
C LEU A 196 -14.54 21.68 30.75
N LYS A 197 -15.10 20.77 31.52
CA LYS A 197 -15.43 19.41 31.14
C LYS A 197 -16.92 19.11 31.29
#